data_b5a567427e0fb1c44bc8e65f6c26b079
#
_entry.id   b5a567427e0fb1c44bc8e65f6c26b079
#
_cell.length_a   1.000
_cell.length_b   1.000
_cell.length_c   1.000
_cell.angle_alpha   90.00
_cell.angle_beta   90.00
_cell.angle_gamma   90.00
#
_symmetry.space_group_name_H-M   'P 1'
#
loop_
_entity.id
_entity.type
_entity.pdbx_description
1 polymer ?
#
loop_
_entity_poly.entity_id
_entity_poly.type
_entity_poly.pdbx_seq_one_letter_code
_entity_poly.pdbx_strand_id
1 'polypeptide(L)'
;MEHIERESMEFDVVIVGAGPSGLSAAIKIRQLAIENNLPDLSVCVVEKGSEVGAHILSGAVLEPRALNELFPNWKEEGAPLNVPVTQDKTYFLLSDSTHKEAPHWMVPKTMHNKGNYVVSLGNVVRWLGQKAEELEVSVFPGFAASEILFHEDGSVKGIQTGDMGIGKDGQPTHNFAPGYELHAKYTLFAEGCRGHLGKRLIAQYNLDKDADPQHYGIGIKELWEIDPAKHQEGLVMHGTGWPFAETGTAGGWWLYHGENNQVSLGVIADLSYDNPHVYPFMEMQRWKTHPLIKQFLEGGKRISYGARAVVKGGFNSLPKLTFPGGCLIGDDAGFLNFAKIKGSHTAMKSGMLCGEAIFEAIAAGVAQGGEVGFARVTEGDDVFIKEVTAYTQKYQNSWLKEELYNSRNFGPAMHKFGTWIGGGFNFIDQNVFRIPFTLHDLVPDFKALKTVDAVNFKPNYPKPDGKLTFDRLSSVFISNTVHEENQPSHLKLADASIPVNVNLPKWDEPAQRYCPAGVYEIVEENDGSKRFQINAANCVHCKTCDIKDPSQNITWVTPEGGGGPNYPNM
;
A
#
# COMPACT_ATOMS: atom_id res chain seq x y z
N MET A 1 -6.89 -31.19 -12.29
CA MET A 1 -5.41 -31.37 -12.23
C MET A 1 -5.15 -32.50 -11.26
N GLU A 2 -4.28 -33.46 -11.62
CA GLU A 2 -3.78 -34.44 -10.69
C GLU A 2 -3.20 -33.75 -9.46
N HIS A 3 -3.22 -34.42 -8.31
CA HIS A 3 -2.69 -33.89 -7.05
C HIS A 3 -1.19 -33.62 -7.23
N ILE A 4 -0.81 -32.36 -7.39
CA ILE A 4 0.61 -31.97 -7.51
C ILE A 4 1.21 -32.09 -6.10
N GLU A 5 2.16 -33.00 -5.93
CA GLU A 5 2.95 -33.08 -4.71
C GLU A 5 3.88 -31.88 -4.63
N ARG A 6 3.82 -31.12 -3.52
CA ARG A 6 4.61 -29.91 -3.30
C ARG A 6 5.66 -30.15 -2.24
N GLU A 7 6.84 -29.61 -2.48
CA GLU A 7 7.84 -29.54 -1.42
C GLU A 7 7.40 -28.58 -0.32
N SER A 8 7.67 -28.95 0.92
CA SER A 8 7.35 -28.12 2.08
C SER A 8 8.61 -27.75 2.87
N MET A 9 8.61 -26.53 3.40
CA MET A 9 9.61 -26.04 4.33
C MET A 9 8.93 -25.57 5.61
N GLU A 10 9.62 -25.73 6.73
CA GLU A 10 9.10 -25.40 8.05
C GLU A 10 9.90 -24.27 8.69
N PHE A 11 9.19 -23.30 9.26
CA PHE A 11 9.75 -22.15 9.96
C PHE A 11 8.99 -21.90 11.26
N ASP A 12 9.62 -21.23 12.23
CA ASP A 12 8.87 -20.74 13.39
C ASP A 12 7.90 -19.63 12.99
N VAL A 13 8.34 -18.72 12.11
CA VAL A 13 7.54 -17.60 11.62
C VAL A 13 7.69 -17.43 10.12
N VAL A 14 6.57 -17.34 9.41
CA VAL A 14 6.51 -16.94 8.00
C VAL A 14 5.87 -15.55 7.91
N ILE A 15 6.48 -14.66 7.14
CA ILE A 15 6.00 -13.29 6.92
C ILE A 15 5.76 -13.09 5.43
N VAL A 16 4.56 -12.66 5.07
CA VAL A 16 4.16 -12.40 3.69
C VAL A 16 4.33 -10.93 3.36
N GLY A 17 5.39 -10.59 2.64
CA GLY A 17 5.73 -9.25 2.18
C GLY A 17 6.95 -8.65 2.88
N ALA A 18 8.01 -8.34 2.09
CA ALA A 18 9.23 -7.68 2.52
C ALA A 18 9.12 -6.15 2.47
N GLY A 19 7.98 -5.60 2.88
CA GLY A 19 7.79 -4.17 3.07
C GLY A 19 8.25 -3.69 4.45
N PRO A 20 8.06 -2.38 4.77
CA PRO A 20 8.49 -1.81 6.05
C PRO A 20 7.98 -2.56 7.28
N SER A 21 6.72 -3.03 7.28
CA SER A 21 6.14 -3.76 8.42
C SER A 21 6.70 -5.17 8.55
N GLY A 22 6.77 -5.92 7.43
CA GLY A 22 7.24 -7.31 7.45
C GLY A 22 8.71 -7.42 7.87
N LEU A 23 9.58 -6.58 7.28
CA LEU A 23 10.99 -6.55 7.65
C LEU A 23 11.21 -6.08 9.08
N SER A 24 10.44 -5.07 9.55
CA SER A 24 10.55 -4.64 10.95
C SER A 24 10.11 -5.71 11.95
N ALA A 25 9.11 -6.53 11.59
CA ALA A 25 8.71 -7.68 12.40
C ALA A 25 9.80 -8.75 12.42
N ALA A 26 10.34 -9.13 11.27
CA ALA A 26 11.41 -10.12 11.15
C ALA A 26 12.64 -9.74 11.95
N ILE A 27 13.13 -8.50 11.75
CA ILE A 27 14.27 -7.94 12.46
C ILE A 27 14.02 -7.97 13.97
N LYS A 28 12.85 -7.51 14.42
CA LYS A 28 12.54 -7.45 15.86
C LYS A 28 12.50 -8.84 16.50
N ILE A 29 11.92 -9.82 15.82
CA ILE A 29 11.91 -11.22 16.29
C ILE A 29 13.34 -11.74 16.43
N ARG A 30 14.21 -11.54 15.43
CA ARG A 30 15.59 -12.03 15.47
C ARG A 30 16.45 -11.30 16.50
N GLN A 31 16.29 -9.98 16.66
CA GLN A 31 16.95 -9.23 17.74
C GLN A 31 16.62 -9.85 19.11
N LEU A 32 15.33 -10.07 19.38
CA LEU A 32 14.87 -10.66 20.64
C LEU A 32 15.34 -12.11 20.81
N ALA A 33 15.36 -12.89 19.74
CA ALA A 33 15.84 -14.27 19.76
C ALA A 33 17.33 -14.34 20.16
N ILE A 34 18.16 -13.48 19.58
CA ILE A 34 19.58 -13.38 19.91
C ILE A 34 19.77 -12.92 21.36
N GLU A 35 19.08 -11.85 21.78
CA GLU A 35 19.15 -11.29 23.13
C GLU A 35 18.73 -12.30 24.21
N ASN A 36 17.84 -13.24 23.89
CA ASN A 36 17.30 -14.22 24.82
C ASN A 36 17.86 -15.64 24.62
N ASN A 37 18.99 -15.78 23.93
CA ASN A 37 19.67 -17.05 23.68
C ASN A 37 18.79 -18.14 22.98
N LEU A 38 17.99 -17.70 22.00
CA LEU A 38 17.20 -18.56 21.10
C LEU A 38 17.65 -18.37 19.64
N PRO A 39 18.95 -18.58 19.30
CA PRO A 39 19.48 -18.25 17.99
C PRO A 39 18.87 -19.09 16.86
N ASP A 40 18.36 -20.29 17.16
CA ASP A 40 17.80 -21.23 16.18
C ASP A 40 16.36 -20.87 15.78
N LEU A 41 15.73 -19.84 16.39
CA LEU A 41 14.40 -19.39 16.00
C LEU A 41 14.42 -18.92 14.56
N SER A 42 13.71 -19.63 13.68
CA SER A 42 13.72 -19.43 12.24
C SER A 42 12.63 -18.48 11.78
N VAL A 43 13.02 -17.50 10.97
CA VAL A 43 12.11 -16.51 10.36
C VAL A 43 12.29 -16.50 8.87
N CYS A 44 11.19 -16.63 8.12
CA CYS A 44 11.13 -16.56 6.68
C CYS A 44 10.30 -15.35 6.24
N VAL A 45 10.77 -14.61 5.24
CA VAL A 45 10.03 -13.52 4.58
C VAL A 45 9.92 -13.83 3.10
N VAL A 46 8.69 -13.92 2.58
CA VAL A 46 8.47 -14.06 1.13
C VAL A 46 8.09 -12.72 0.51
N GLU A 47 8.64 -12.43 -0.66
CA GLU A 47 8.37 -11.20 -1.43
C GLU A 47 8.05 -11.55 -2.88
N LYS A 48 6.93 -11.04 -3.39
CA LYS A 48 6.50 -11.30 -4.77
C LYS A 48 7.32 -10.57 -5.83
N GLY A 49 7.95 -9.45 -5.47
CA GLY A 49 8.84 -8.67 -6.35
C GLY A 49 10.13 -9.43 -6.65
N SER A 50 10.77 -9.08 -7.78
CA SER A 50 12.06 -9.68 -8.20
C SER A 50 13.19 -9.47 -7.18
N GLU A 51 13.08 -8.44 -6.36
CA GLU A 51 14.00 -8.11 -5.26
C GLU A 51 13.26 -7.37 -4.16
N VAL A 52 13.83 -7.32 -2.98
CA VAL A 52 13.32 -6.49 -1.87
C VAL A 52 13.33 -5.02 -2.31
N GLY A 53 12.20 -4.34 -2.15
CA GLY A 53 12.05 -2.93 -2.54
C GLY A 53 11.58 -2.68 -3.97
N ALA A 54 11.59 -3.67 -4.87
CA ALA A 54 11.19 -3.48 -6.28
C ALA A 54 9.79 -2.88 -6.45
N HIS A 55 8.84 -3.32 -5.66
CA HIS A 55 7.43 -2.87 -5.71
C HIS A 55 7.12 -1.70 -4.77
N ILE A 56 8.11 -1.17 -4.05
CA ILE A 56 7.88 -0.09 -3.11
C ILE A 56 7.72 1.24 -3.83
N LEU A 57 6.60 1.90 -3.57
CA LEU A 57 6.28 3.24 -4.06
C LEU A 57 5.66 4.06 -2.93
N SER A 58 6.27 5.21 -2.64
CA SER A 58 5.78 6.13 -1.62
C SER A 58 6.14 7.56 -1.97
N GLY A 59 5.54 8.53 -1.30
CA GLY A 59 5.80 9.96 -1.44
C GLY A 59 7.27 10.38 -1.47
N ALA A 60 8.20 10.14 -0.60
CA ALA A 60 8.10 9.71 0.77
C ALA A 60 8.76 10.73 1.67
N VAL A 61 8.03 11.20 2.64
CA VAL A 61 8.62 11.86 3.80
C VAL A 61 8.52 10.91 4.97
N LEU A 62 9.67 10.44 5.47
CA LEU A 62 9.75 9.47 6.56
C LEU A 62 9.91 10.15 7.91
N GLU A 63 9.05 9.79 8.86
CA GLU A 63 9.24 10.09 10.28
C GLU A 63 10.14 9.01 10.90
N PRO A 64 11.31 9.35 11.47
CA PRO A 64 12.29 8.35 11.90
C PRO A 64 11.97 7.67 13.23
N ARG A 65 10.84 7.97 13.87
CA ARG A 65 10.49 7.49 15.23
C ARG A 65 10.59 5.98 15.37
N ALA A 66 9.94 5.23 14.49
CA ALA A 66 9.98 3.76 14.53
C ALA A 66 11.37 3.21 14.20
N LEU A 67 12.07 3.86 13.26
CA LEU A 67 13.45 3.48 12.92
C LEU A 67 14.40 3.72 14.09
N ASN A 68 14.25 4.83 14.85
CA ASN A 68 15.03 5.10 16.05
C ASN A 68 14.83 4.02 17.15
N GLU A 69 13.63 3.43 17.20
CA GLU A 69 13.35 2.34 18.15
C GLU A 69 13.90 0.98 17.69
N LEU A 70 13.91 0.73 16.37
CA LEU A 70 14.38 -0.53 15.80
C LEU A 70 15.91 -0.58 15.70
N PHE A 71 16.51 0.53 15.27
CA PHE A 71 17.95 0.75 15.12
C PHE A 71 18.34 2.12 15.67
N PRO A 72 18.69 2.22 16.97
CA PRO A 72 19.09 3.50 17.57
C PRO A 72 20.26 4.19 16.86
N ASN A 73 21.17 3.40 16.26
CA ASN A 73 22.37 3.88 15.57
C ASN A 73 22.22 3.82 14.03
N TRP A 74 21.01 3.92 13.49
CA TRP A 74 20.73 3.78 12.07
C TRP A 74 21.59 4.69 11.17
N LYS A 75 22.00 5.88 11.68
CA LYS A 75 22.85 6.81 10.92
C LYS A 75 24.24 6.23 10.70
N GLU A 76 24.84 5.72 11.75
CA GLU A 76 26.16 5.07 11.75
C GLU A 76 26.14 3.76 10.96
N GLU A 77 24.97 3.10 10.94
CA GLU A 77 24.73 1.87 10.18
C GLU A 77 24.38 2.12 8.72
N GLY A 78 24.38 3.37 8.26
CA GLY A 78 24.25 3.72 6.85
C GLY A 78 22.83 3.64 6.30
N ALA A 79 21.80 3.81 7.13
CA ALA A 79 20.42 3.93 6.64
C ALA A 79 20.29 5.13 5.68
N PRO A 80 19.62 4.99 4.52
CA PRO A 80 19.59 6.00 3.47
C PRO A 80 18.59 7.16 3.76
N LEU A 81 18.75 7.82 4.90
CA LEU A 81 18.00 9.00 5.32
C LEU A 81 18.93 10.23 5.29
N ASN A 82 19.29 10.68 4.07
CA ASN A 82 20.34 11.67 3.87
C ASN A 82 19.79 13.11 3.77
N VAL A 83 18.52 13.29 3.43
CA VAL A 83 17.92 14.60 3.17
C VAL A 83 16.92 14.99 4.26
N PRO A 84 17.34 15.73 5.29
CA PRO A 84 16.41 16.26 6.28
C PRO A 84 15.47 17.29 5.65
N VAL A 85 14.24 17.36 6.12
CA VAL A 85 13.30 18.41 5.70
C VAL A 85 13.78 19.76 6.20
N THR A 86 14.06 20.67 5.27
CA THR A 86 14.55 22.04 5.54
C THR A 86 13.45 23.09 5.42
N GLN A 87 12.49 22.89 4.52
CA GLN A 87 11.33 23.74 4.29
C GLN A 87 10.07 22.91 4.14
N ASP A 88 8.99 23.34 4.76
CA ASP A 88 7.68 22.66 4.74
C ASP A 88 6.59 23.66 4.39
N LYS A 89 6.00 23.52 3.20
CA LYS A 89 5.04 24.48 2.63
C LYS A 89 3.75 23.78 2.24
N THR A 90 2.62 24.45 2.49
CA THR A 90 1.29 23.95 2.14
C THR A 90 0.57 24.97 1.27
N TYR A 91 -0.06 24.53 0.18
CA TYR A 91 -0.72 25.39 -0.79
C TYR A 91 -2.16 24.96 -1.09
N PHE A 92 -3.01 25.93 -1.36
CA PHE A 92 -4.31 25.76 -1.98
C PHE A 92 -4.24 26.24 -3.43
N LEU A 93 -4.46 25.33 -4.40
CA LEU A 93 -4.61 25.71 -5.80
C LEU A 93 -6.06 26.11 -6.04
N LEU A 94 -6.26 27.40 -6.34
CA LEU A 94 -7.60 27.98 -6.47
C LEU A 94 -8.15 27.85 -7.90
N SER A 95 -7.26 27.79 -8.88
CA SER A 95 -7.54 27.58 -10.31
C SER A 95 -6.33 26.91 -10.98
N ASP A 96 -6.35 26.81 -12.29
CA ASP A 96 -5.24 26.31 -13.11
C ASP A 96 -3.97 27.18 -13.08
N SER A 97 -4.05 28.38 -12.54
CA SER A 97 -2.98 29.37 -12.56
C SER A 97 -2.77 30.13 -11.26
N THR A 98 -3.72 30.06 -10.33
CA THR A 98 -3.67 30.81 -9.07
C THR A 98 -3.60 29.90 -7.87
N HIS A 99 -2.79 30.29 -6.89
CA HIS A 99 -2.63 29.56 -5.64
C HIS A 99 -2.51 30.48 -4.43
N LYS A 100 -2.65 29.92 -3.25
CA LYS A 100 -2.41 30.60 -1.98
C LYS A 100 -1.63 29.69 -1.05
N GLU A 101 -0.54 30.20 -0.49
CA GLU A 101 0.22 29.51 0.56
C GLU A 101 -0.55 29.60 1.89
N ALA A 102 -0.73 28.46 2.56
CA ALA A 102 -1.28 28.44 3.90
C ALA A 102 -0.19 28.84 4.90
N PRO A 103 -0.43 29.83 5.77
CA PRO A 103 0.48 30.12 6.86
C PRO A 103 0.71 28.87 7.72
N HIS A 104 1.95 28.61 8.10
CA HIS A 104 2.32 27.36 8.80
C HIS A 104 1.49 27.09 10.08
N TRP A 105 1.08 28.15 10.79
CA TRP A 105 0.24 28.03 11.98
C TRP A 105 -1.20 27.56 11.69
N MET A 106 -1.68 27.71 10.46
CA MET A 106 -3.00 27.22 10.02
C MET A 106 -2.97 25.74 9.60
N VAL A 107 -1.79 25.19 9.33
CA VAL A 107 -1.64 23.78 8.97
C VAL A 107 -1.79 22.92 10.23
N PRO A 108 -2.57 21.82 10.19
CA PRO A 108 -2.65 20.89 11.31
C PRO A 108 -1.25 20.43 11.78
N LYS A 109 -0.98 20.49 13.08
CA LYS A 109 0.35 20.12 13.64
C LYS A 109 0.81 18.73 13.24
N THR A 110 -0.14 17.80 13.03
CA THR A 110 0.14 16.45 12.58
C THR A 110 0.75 16.39 11.18
N MET A 111 0.54 17.40 10.34
CA MET A 111 1.09 17.49 8.98
C MET A 111 2.50 18.09 8.94
N HIS A 112 2.99 18.67 10.03
CA HIS A 112 4.32 19.30 10.07
C HIS A 112 5.45 18.29 9.88
N ASN A 113 6.47 18.65 9.11
CA ASN A 113 7.55 17.76 8.70
C ASN A 113 8.92 18.05 9.33
N LYS A 114 9.00 18.96 10.27
CA LYS A 114 10.26 19.24 10.98
C LYS A 114 10.78 17.98 11.68
N GLY A 115 12.03 17.59 11.39
CA GLY A 115 12.67 16.41 11.95
C GLY A 115 12.44 15.13 11.12
N ASN A 116 11.68 15.22 10.04
CA ASN A 116 11.49 14.14 9.08
C ASN A 116 12.52 14.22 7.95
N TYR A 117 12.56 13.18 7.11
CA TYR A 117 13.51 13.05 6.01
C TYR A 117 12.78 12.78 4.69
N VAL A 118 13.22 13.42 3.62
CA VAL A 118 12.84 13.04 2.26
C VAL A 118 13.67 11.83 1.86
N VAL A 119 13.01 10.74 1.49
CA VAL A 119 13.69 9.46 1.20
C VAL A 119 13.11 8.78 -0.04
N SER A 120 13.88 7.88 -0.63
CA SER A 120 13.32 6.75 -1.38
C SER A 120 12.95 5.65 -0.41
N LEU A 121 11.66 5.35 -0.27
CA LEU A 121 11.23 4.26 0.62
C LEU A 121 11.73 2.90 0.09
N GLY A 122 11.87 2.75 -1.22
CA GLY A 122 12.46 1.56 -1.83
C GLY A 122 13.89 1.31 -1.32
N ASN A 123 14.71 2.36 -1.25
CA ASN A 123 16.08 2.27 -0.73
C ASN A 123 16.11 1.97 0.77
N VAL A 124 15.22 2.57 1.55
CA VAL A 124 15.09 2.26 2.99
C VAL A 124 14.73 0.79 3.18
N VAL A 125 13.81 0.26 2.38
CA VAL A 125 13.37 -1.14 2.46
C VAL A 125 14.48 -2.10 2.03
N ARG A 126 15.26 -1.77 1.00
CA ARG A 126 16.46 -2.55 0.62
C ARG A 126 17.48 -2.62 1.76
N TRP A 127 17.73 -1.50 2.43
CA TRP A 127 18.60 -1.46 3.60
C TRP A 127 18.03 -2.30 4.76
N LEU A 128 16.72 -2.23 5.04
CA LEU A 128 16.08 -3.11 6.04
C LEU A 128 16.19 -4.58 5.65
N GLY A 129 16.09 -4.92 4.36
CA GLY A 129 16.27 -6.28 3.88
C GLY A 129 17.69 -6.80 4.17
N GLN A 130 18.72 -6.00 3.89
CA GLN A 130 20.10 -6.34 4.24
C GLN A 130 20.26 -6.55 5.75
N LYS A 131 19.68 -5.66 6.58
CA LYS A 131 19.71 -5.82 8.04
C LYS A 131 18.98 -7.08 8.52
N ALA A 132 17.92 -7.49 7.86
CA ALA A 132 17.22 -8.73 8.16
C ALA A 132 18.12 -9.96 7.84
N GLU A 133 18.77 -9.95 6.67
CA GLU A 133 19.70 -11.03 6.28
C GLU A 133 20.93 -11.09 7.21
N GLU A 134 21.49 -9.94 7.65
CA GLU A 134 22.56 -9.88 8.67
C GLU A 134 22.14 -10.54 10.00
N LEU A 135 20.85 -10.56 10.31
CA LEU A 135 20.26 -11.22 11.47
C LEU A 135 19.76 -12.65 11.17
N GLU A 136 20.21 -13.25 10.05
CA GLU A 136 19.87 -14.60 9.64
C GLU A 136 18.38 -14.83 9.33
N VAL A 137 17.65 -13.79 8.89
CA VAL A 137 16.30 -13.95 8.33
C VAL A 137 16.42 -14.54 6.92
N SER A 138 15.67 -15.60 6.63
CA SER A 138 15.56 -16.16 5.28
C SER A 138 14.64 -15.28 4.43
N VAL A 139 15.18 -14.46 3.54
CA VAL A 139 14.42 -13.58 2.66
C VAL A 139 14.36 -14.19 1.26
N PHE A 140 13.13 -14.45 0.76
CA PHE A 140 12.88 -15.06 -0.55
C PHE A 140 12.16 -14.07 -1.50
N PRO A 141 12.90 -13.24 -2.27
CA PRO A 141 12.31 -12.46 -3.34
C PRO A 141 11.94 -13.35 -4.53
N GLY A 142 10.94 -12.94 -5.31
CA GLY A 142 10.42 -13.72 -6.42
C GLY A 142 9.39 -14.80 -6.03
N PHE A 143 9.09 -14.95 -4.75
CA PHE A 143 8.10 -15.92 -4.24
C PHE A 143 6.81 -15.22 -3.83
N ALA A 144 5.78 -15.35 -4.66
CA ALA A 144 4.46 -14.79 -4.40
C ALA A 144 3.62 -15.77 -3.56
N ALA A 145 3.22 -15.37 -2.36
CA ALA A 145 2.23 -16.14 -1.58
C ALA A 145 0.87 -16.11 -2.32
N SER A 146 0.38 -17.25 -2.75
CA SER A 146 -0.85 -17.38 -3.56
C SER A 146 -2.03 -17.91 -2.77
N GLU A 147 -1.80 -18.83 -1.82
CA GLU A 147 -2.84 -19.47 -1.02
C GLU A 147 -2.45 -19.51 0.46
N ILE A 148 -3.48 -19.55 1.29
CA ILE A 148 -3.35 -19.76 2.74
C ILE A 148 -3.57 -21.23 3.02
N LEU A 149 -2.67 -21.82 3.80
CA LEU A 149 -2.82 -23.20 4.30
C LEU A 149 -3.46 -23.18 5.69
N PHE A 150 -4.38 -24.10 5.93
CA PHE A 150 -5.10 -24.20 7.19
C PHE A 150 -4.91 -25.58 7.82
N HIS A 151 -4.90 -25.62 9.13
CA HIS A 151 -5.10 -26.85 9.91
C HIS A 151 -6.58 -27.28 9.86
N GLU A 152 -6.87 -28.51 10.27
CA GLU A 152 -8.24 -29.05 10.31
C GLU A 152 -9.17 -28.23 11.21
N ASP A 153 -8.64 -27.59 12.25
CA ASP A 153 -9.37 -26.72 13.17
C ASP A 153 -9.63 -25.31 12.61
N GLY A 154 -9.20 -25.04 11.38
CA GLY A 154 -9.35 -23.78 10.69
C GLY A 154 -8.32 -22.71 11.07
N SER A 155 -7.32 -23.01 11.91
CA SER A 155 -6.21 -22.09 12.17
C SER A 155 -5.23 -22.06 10.99
N VAL A 156 -4.55 -20.93 10.79
CA VAL A 156 -3.56 -20.78 9.72
C VAL A 156 -2.33 -21.66 10.02
N LYS A 157 -1.97 -22.50 9.06
CA LYS A 157 -0.81 -23.40 9.08
C LYS A 157 0.42 -22.78 8.39
N GLY A 158 0.18 -21.86 7.47
CA GLY A 158 1.22 -21.28 6.63
C GLY A 158 0.67 -20.74 5.31
N ILE A 159 1.51 -20.71 4.30
CA ILE A 159 1.14 -20.28 2.95
C ILE A 159 1.70 -21.23 1.89
N GLN A 160 1.06 -21.21 0.72
CA GLN A 160 1.59 -21.80 -0.49
C GLN A 160 2.05 -20.69 -1.42
N THR A 161 3.22 -20.82 -2.01
CA THR A 161 3.67 -19.92 -3.09
C THR A 161 3.02 -20.30 -4.42
N GLY A 162 2.92 -19.35 -5.34
CA GLY A 162 2.33 -19.57 -6.66
C GLY A 162 3.15 -20.53 -7.52
N ASP A 163 2.45 -21.30 -8.35
CA ASP A 163 3.09 -22.08 -9.41
C ASP A 163 3.67 -21.15 -10.47
N MET A 164 4.76 -21.53 -11.06
CA MET A 164 5.39 -20.86 -12.20
C MET A 164 5.23 -21.67 -13.48
N GLY A 165 5.22 -21.00 -14.63
CA GLY A 165 5.11 -21.66 -15.93
C GLY A 165 3.74 -22.25 -16.22
N ILE A 166 2.66 -21.66 -15.74
CA ILE A 166 1.29 -21.95 -16.15
C ILE A 166 0.93 -21.04 -17.35
N GLY A 167 0.52 -21.64 -18.46
CA GLY A 167 0.10 -20.92 -19.66
C GLY A 167 -1.25 -20.22 -19.53
N LYS A 168 -1.56 -19.31 -20.48
CA LYS A 168 -2.86 -18.60 -20.53
C LYS A 168 -4.08 -19.53 -20.60
N ASP A 169 -3.88 -20.73 -21.11
CA ASP A 169 -4.88 -21.80 -21.19
C ASP A 169 -5.05 -22.57 -19.87
N GLY A 170 -4.28 -22.20 -18.84
CA GLY A 170 -4.29 -22.87 -17.55
C GLY A 170 -3.53 -24.19 -17.50
N GLN A 171 -2.77 -24.52 -18.55
CA GLN A 171 -1.98 -25.75 -18.61
C GLN A 171 -0.50 -25.50 -18.27
N PRO A 172 0.18 -26.47 -17.67
CA PRO A 172 1.63 -26.40 -17.44
C PRO A 172 2.40 -26.26 -18.75
N THR A 173 3.36 -25.33 -18.79
CA THR A 173 4.32 -25.18 -19.88
C THR A 173 5.59 -25.99 -19.62
N HIS A 174 6.57 -25.93 -20.54
CA HIS A 174 7.87 -26.59 -20.36
C HIS A 174 8.70 -26.04 -19.19
N ASN A 175 8.36 -24.83 -18.71
CA ASN A 175 9.01 -24.18 -17.57
C ASN A 175 8.20 -24.34 -16.28
N PHE A 176 7.25 -25.25 -16.25
CA PHE A 176 6.41 -25.45 -15.06
C PHE A 176 7.25 -25.83 -13.86
N ALA A 177 7.05 -25.10 -12.76
CA ALA A 177 7.57 -25.42 -11.45
C ALA A 177 6.44 -25.23 -10.41
N PRO A 178 6.13 -26.27 -9.61
CA PRO A 178 5.15 -26.14 -8.55
C PRO A 178 5.66 -25.19 -7.47
N GLY A 179 4.74 -24.44 -6.87
CA GLY A 179 5.05 -23.63 -5.69
C GLY A 179 5.32 -24.48 -4.46
N TYR A 180 5.94 -23.87 -3.46
CA TYR A 180 6.28 -24.50 -2.19
C TYR A 180 5.19 -24.27 -1.14
N GLU A 181 5.05 -25.20 -0.21
CA GLU A 181 4.31 -24.98 1.03
C GLU A 181 5.28 -24.48 2.12
N LEU A 182 5.00 -23.34 2.71
CA LEU A 182 5.76 -22.79 3.84
C LEU A 182 4.90 -22.90 5.09
N HIS A 183 5.24 -23.86 5.95
CA HIS A 183 4.52 -24.09 7.19
C HIS A 183 5.15 -23.29 8.32
N ALA A 184 4.35 -22.76 9.24
CA ALA A 184 4.82 -21.95 10.35
C ALA A 184 3.99 -22.12 11.61
N LYS A 185 4.59 -21.85 12.77
CA LYS A 185 3.84 -21.69 14.02
C LYS A 185 2.91 -20.49 13.93
N TYR A 186 3.43 -19.38 13.36
CA TYR A 186 2.67 -18.16 13.11
C TYR A 186 2.99 -17.56 11.74
N THR A 187 1.94 -17.11 11.07
CA THR A 187 2.07 -16.42 9.78
C THR A 187 1.65 -14.96 9.91
N LEU A 188 2.51 -14.03 9.52
CA LEU A 188 2.27 -12.60 9.54
C LEU A 188 1.96 -12.10 8.14
N PHE A 189 0.82 -11.42 7.96
CA PHE A 189 0.42 -10.88 6.67
C PHE A 189 0.74 -9.39 6.62
N ALA A 190 1.71 -9.04 5.77
CA ALA A 190 2.29 -7.71 5.57
C ALA A 190 2.20 -7.28 4.10
N GLU A 191 1.12 -7.67 3.40
CA GLU A 191 0.93 -7.49 1.95
C GLU A 191 0.69 -6.03 1.53
N GLY A 192 0.60 -5.12 2.50
CA GLY A 192 0.32 -3.71 2.28
C GLY A 192 -1.14 -3.46 1.89
N CYS A 193 -1.40 -2.30 1.29
CA CYS A 193 -2.75 -1.88 0.94
C CYS A 193 -3.51 -2.97 0.15
N ARG A 194 -4.66 -3.38 0.66
CA ARG A 194 -5.53 -4.38 0.06
C ARG A 194 -4.81 -5.69 -0.27
N GLY A 195 -4.18 -6.32 0.73
CA GLY A 195 -3.56 -7.64 0.62
C GLY A 195 -4.55 -8.66 0.06
N HIS A 196 -4.13 -9.50 -0.91
CA HIS A 196 -5.09 -10.42 -1.53
C HIS A 196 -5.39 -11.62 -0.61
N LEU A 197 -4.46 -12.02 0.23
CA LEU A 197 -4.68 -13.01 1.29
C LEU A 197 -5.29 -12.35 2.53
N GLY A 198 -4.80 -11.16 2.92
CA GLY A 198 -5.32 -10.39 4.05
C GLY A 198 -6.82 -10.13 3.95
N LYS A 199 -7.34 -9.72 2.77
CA LYS A 199 -8.79 -9.53 2.58
C LYS A 199 -9.61 -10.82 2.73
N ARG A 200 -9.04 -11.98 2.37
CA ARG A 200 -9.68 -13.29 2.56
C ARG A 200 -9.74 -13.65 4.04
N LEU A 201 -8.66 -13.41 4.79
CA LEU A 201 -8.62 -13.62 6.24
C LEU A 201 -9.60 -12.70 6.98
N ILE A 202 -9.66 -11.42 6.60
CA ILE A 202 -10.63 -10.47 7.15
C ILE A 202 -12.05 -11.01 6.98
N ALA A 203 -12.40 -11.47 5.77
CA ALA A 203 -13.72 -12.04 5.51
C ALA A 203 -13.95 -13.38 6.23
N GLN A 204 -12.97 -14.29 6.23
CA GLN A 204 -13.11 -15.63 6.82
C GLN A 204 -13.33 -15.57 8.33
N TYR A 205 -12.59 -14.71 9.04
CA TYR A 205 -12.68 -14.57 10.48
C TYR A 205 -13.56 -13.39 10.94
N ASN A 206 -14.24 -12.70 10.02
CA ASN A 206 -15.06 -11.50 10.30
C ASN A 206 -14.30 -10.45 11.13
N LEU A 207 -13.05 -10.17 10.75
CA LEU A 207 -12.17 -9.31 11.54
C LEU A 207 -12.61 -7.84 11.54
N ASP A 208 -13.35 -7.39 10.54
CA ASP A 208 -13.83 -6.01 10.36
C ASP A 208 -15.27 -5.76 10.85
N LYS A 209 -15.88 -6.74 11.54
CA LYS A 209 -17.30 -6.65 11.97
C LYS A 209 -17.65 -5.44 12.83
N ASP A 210 -16.68 -4.94 13.59
CA ASP A 210 -16.82 -3.81 14.53
C ASP A 210 -16.09 -2.55 14.02
N ALA A 211 -15.60 -2.56 12.77
CA ALA A 211 -14.88 -1.46 12.15
C ALA A 211 -15.72 -0.73 11.09
N ASP A 212 -15.41 0.55 10.85
CA ASP A 212 -15.90 1.25 9.66
C ASP A 212 -15.30 0.61 8.38
N PRO A 213 -15.96 0.71 7.22
CA PRO A 213 -15.36 0.30 5.97
C PRO A 213 -13.97 0.94 5.77
N GLN A 214 -13.01 0.19 5.23
CA GLN A 214 -11.73 0.78 4.85
C GLN A 214 -11.91 1.73 3.67
N HIS A 215 -11.25 2.88 3.73
CA HIS A 215 -11.20 3.88 2.67
C HIS A 215 -9.83 3.89 2.03
N TYR A 216 -9.79 4.29 0.75
CA TYR A 216 -8.58 4.24 -0.03
C TYR A 216 -8.39 5.50 -0.87
N GLY A 217 -7.15 5.76 -1.23
CA GLY A 217 -6.79 6.73 -2.25
C GLY A 217 -5.89 6.07 -3.30
N ILE A 218 -5.94 6.54 -4.53
CA ILE A 218 -4.94 6.19 -5.55
C ILE A 218 -3.86 7.26 -5.60
N GLY A 219 -2.63 6.87 -5.24
CA GLY A 219 -1.43 7.67 -5.40
C GLY A 219 -0.82 7.42 -6.77
N ILE A 220 -0.52 8.49 -7.50
CA ILE A 220 0.19 8.47 -8.78
C ILE A 220 1.42 9.33 -8.62
N LYS A 221 2.59 8.76 -8.91
CA LYS A 221 3.90 9.38 -8.66
C LYS A 221 4.74 9.41 -9.92
N GLU A 222 5.49 10.49 -10.07
CA GLU A 222 6.63 10.57 -10.99
C GLU A 222 7.89 10.99 -10.23
N LEU A 223 9.03 10.53 -10.71
CA LEU A 223 10.35 10.98 -10.30
C LEU A 223 10.98 11.76 -11.45
N TRP A 224 11.48 12.95 -11.17
CA TRP A 224 12.09 13.83 -12.15
C TRP A 224 13.50 14.22 -11.73
N GLU A 225 14.40 14.31 -12.67
CA GLU A 225 15.67 15.01 -12.56
C GLU A 225 15.48 16.42 -13.11
N ILE A 226 15.78 17.43 -12.31
CA ILE A 226 15.53 18.83 -12.65
C ILE A 226 16.83 19.64 -12.72
N ASP A 227 16.74 20.85 -13.26
CA ASP A 227 17.85 21.79 -13.29
C ASP A 227 18.37 22.04 -11.85
N PRO A 228 19.67 21.85 -11.59
CA PRO A 228 20.28 22.12 -10.27
C PRO A 228 19.98 23.54 -9.75
N ALA A 229 19.84 24.53 -10.64
CA ALA A 229 19.50 25.92 -10.24
C ALA A 229 18.08 26.06 -9.67
N LYS A 230 17.19 25.11 -9.95
CA LYS A 230 15.82 25.07 -9.45
C LYS A 230 15.64 24.13 -8.26
N HIS A 231 16.65 23.29 -7.99
CA HIS A 231 16.59 22.31 -6.92
C HIS A 231 16.81 22.96 -5.55
N GLN A 232 16.01 22.54 -4.56
CA GLN A 232 16.07 23.03 -3.18
C GLN A 232 16.01 21.83 -2.22
N GLU A 233 17.13 21.17 -2.01
CA GLU A 233 17.19 19.95 -1.19
C GLU A 233 16.49 20.10 0.15
N GLY A 234 15.61 19.15 0.48
CA GLY A 234 14.80 19.15 1.69
C GLY A 234 13.56 20.03 1.64
N LEU A 235 13.23 20.68 0.50
CA LEU A 235 11.94 21.35 0.34
C LEU A 235 10.83 20.32 0.18
N VAL A 236 9.82 20.44 1.03
CA VAL A 236 8.60 19.64 1.03
C VAL A 236 7.41 20.57 0.74
N MET A 237 6.64 20.26 -0.29
CA MET A 237 5.42 20.97 -0.65
C MET A 237 4.24 20.02 -0.66
N HIS A 238 3.17 20.42 0.00
CA HIS A 238 1.87 19.72 -0.04
C HIS A 238 0.79 20.69 -0.51
N GLY A 239 -0.31 20.13 -1.00
CA GLY A 239 -1.45 20.97 -1.30
C GLY A 239 -2.70 20.20 -1.71
N THR A 240 -3.77 20.96 -1.91
CA THR A 240 -5.05 20.49 -2.39
C THR A 240 -5.71 21.54 -3.29
N GLY A 241 -6.89 21.24 -3.81
CA GLY A 241 -7.67 22.15 -4.65
C GLY A 241 -7.69 21.73 -6.11
N TRP A 242 -7.39 22.63 -7.02
CA TRP A 242 -7.38 22.33 -8.45
C TRP A 242 -6.32 21.24 -8.78
N PRO A 243 -6.59 20.26 -9.70
CA PRO A 243 -7.81 20.13 -10.52
C PRO A 243 -8.95 19.35 -9.82
N PHE A 244 -8.70 18.63 -8.78
CA PHE A 244 -9.68 17.76 -8.10
C PHE A 244 -10.93 18.51 -7.61
N ALA A 245 -10.78 19.76 -7.19
CA ALA A 245 -11.90 20.58 -6.72
C ALA A 245 -12.99 20.79 -7.79
N GLU A 246 -12.67 20.73 -9.09
CA GLU A 246 -13.64 20.88 -10.17
C GLU A 246 -14.71 19.77 -10.18
N THR A 247 -14.35 18.58 -9.72
CA THR A 247 -15.24 17.43 -9.65
C THR A 247 -15.70 17.11 -8.22
N GLY A 248 -15.27 17.93 -7.24
CA GLY A 248 -15.52 17.62 -5.84
C GLY A 248 -14.73 16.41 -5.33
N THR A 249 -13.77 15.90 -6.09
CA THR A 249 -12.91 14.79 -5.66
C THR A 249 -12.02 15.25 -4.50
N ALA A 250 -12.08 14.53 -3.38
CA ALA A 250 -11.14 14.72 -2.29
C ALA A 250 -9.76 14.19 -2.70
N GLY A 251 -8.71 14.80 -2.14
CA GLY A 251 -7.35 14.41 -2.44
C GLY A 251 -6.37 15.57 -2.28
N GLY A 252 -5.17 15.34 -2.75
CA GLY A 252 -4.10 16.33 -2.66
C GLY A 252 -2.93 15.99 -3.56
N TRP A 253 -1.89 16.76 -3.41
CA TRP A 253 -0.67 16.62 -4.18
C TRP A 253 0.56 16.89 -3.31
N TRP A 254 1.69 16.39 -3.76
CA TRP A 254 2.99 16.65 -3.11
C TRP A 254 4.08 16.88 -4.15
N LEU A 255 5.14 17.58 -3.73
CA LEU A 255 6.38 17.77 -4.48
C LEU A 255 7.53 17.88 -3.47
N TYR A 256 8.49 16.95 -3.54
CA TYR A 256 9.60 16.85 -2.59
C TYR A 256 10.93 16.87 -3.31
N HIS A 257 11.84 17.73 -2.87
CA HIS A 257 13.20 17.80 -3.38
C HIS A 257 14.10 16.86 -2.57
N GLY A 258 14.52 15.78 -3.21
CA GLY A 258 15.41 14.76 -2.65
C GLY A 258 16.87 14.95 -3.01
N GLU A 259 17.62 13.86 -3.03
CA GLU A 259 19.02 13.82 -3.42
C GLU A 259 19.21 14.01 -4.95
N ASN A 260 20.44 14.34 -5.36
CA ASN A 260 20.91 14.27 -6.76
C ASN A 260 20.03 15.09 -7.74
N ASN A 261 19.54 16.25 -7.32
CA ASN A 261 18.64 17.09 -8.11
C ASN A 261 17.34 16.38 -8.53
N GLN A 262 16.94 15.35 -7.78
CA GLN A 262 15.72 14.64 -8.05
C GLN A 262 14.55 15.23 -7.26
N VAL A 263 13.40 15.28 -7.92
CA VAL A 263 12.13 15.70 -7.34
C VAL A 263 11.12 14.57 -7.48
N SER A 264 10.59 14.15 -6.34
CA SER A 264 9.47 13.23 -6.26
C SER A 264 8.18 14.02 -6.19
N LEU A 265 7.25 13.75 -7.10
CA LEU A 265 5.99 14.47 -7.14
C LEU A 265 4.82 13.57 -7.50
N GLY A 266 3.63 13.96 -7.08
CA GLY A 266 2.45 13.19 -7.40
C GLY A 266 1.16 13.75 -6.82
N VAL A 267 0.10 12.99 -7.08
CA VAL A 267 -1.23 13.27 -6.58
C VAL A 267 -1.81 12.05 -5.88
N ILE A 268 -2.71 12.29 -4.92
CA ILE A 268 -3.58 11.27 -4.36
C ILE A 268 -5.02 11.70 -4.63
N ALA A 269 -5.78 10.85 -5.32
CA ALA A 269 -7.22 10.99 -5.46
C ALA A 269 -7.91 9.97 -4.55
N ASP A 270 -8.81 10.47 -3.71
CA ASP A 270 -9.64 9.60 -2.86
C ASP A 270 -10.55 8.74 -3.73
N LEU A 271 -10.59 7.43 -3.48
CA LEU A 271 -11.42 6.52 -4.27
C LEU A 271 -12.91 6.59 -3.92
N SER A 272 -13.28 7.43 -2.95
CA SER A 272 -14.67 7.80 -2.66
C SER A 272 -15.27 8.83 -3.63
N TYR A 273 -14.54 9.29 -4.66
CA TYR A 273 -15.10 10.21 -5.65
C TYR A 273 -16.34 9.61 -6.34
N ASP A 274 -17.32 10.47 -6.66
CA ASP A 274 -18.63 10.09 -7.16
C ASP A 274 -18.82 10.26 -8.67
N ASN A 275 -17.96 11.06 -9.32
CA ASN A 275 -18.04 11.33 -10.76
C ASN A 275 -17.31 10.25 -11.56
N PRO A 276 -18.01 9.43 -12.40
CA PRO A 276 -17.40 8.34 -13.17
C PRO A 276 -16.43 8.82 -14.26
N HIS A 277 -16.47 10.12 -14.61
CA HIS A 277 -15.58 10.72 -15.62
C HIS A 277 -14.24 11.18 -15.05
N VAL A 278 -14.02 11.10 -13.74
CA VAL A 278 -12.72 11.41 -13.14
C VAL A 278 -11.67 10.42 -13.63
N TYR A 279 -10.56 10.95 -14.10
CA TYR A 279 -9.43 10.21 -14.61
C TYR A 279 -8.15 10.59 -13.83
N PRO A 280 -7.85 9.92 -12.71
CA PRO A 280 -6.79 10.32 -11.79
C PRO A 280 -5.43 10.53 -12.46
N PHE A 281 -5.07 9.69 -13.44
CA PHE A 281 -3.84 9.86 -14.22
C PHE A 281 -3.83 11.21 -14.95
N MET A 282 -4.92 11.57 -15.62
CA MET A 282 -5.01 12.82 -16.37
C MET A 282 -5.14 14.03 -15.45
N GLU A 283 -5.73 13.89 -14.27
CA GLU A 283 -5.71 14.94 -13.25
C GLU A 283 -4.28 15.27 -12.82
N MET A 284 -3.42 14.26 -12.64
CA MET A 284 -1.99 14.48 -12.40
C MET A 284 -1.32 15.23 -13.57
N GLN A 285 -1.63 14.87 -14.82
CA GLN A 285 -1.05 15.55 -15.97
C GLN A 285 -1.49 17.03 -16.05
N ARG A 286 -2.77 17.32 -15.77
CA ARG A 286 -3.28 18.70 -15.66
C ARG A 286 -2.58 19.46 -14.53
N TRP A 287 -2.51 18.86 -13.33
CA TRP A 287 -1.88 19.47 -12.16
C TRP A 287 -0.44 19.92 -12.44
N LYS A 288 0.35 19.16 -13.17
CA LYS A 288 1.73 19.53 -13.53
C LYS A 288 1.83 20.82 -14.36
N THR A 289 0.76 21.20 -15.07
CA THR A 289 0.75 22.43 -15.88
C THR A 289 0.58 23.71 -15.05
N HIS A 290 0.18 23.59 -13.77
CA HIS A 290 0.04 24.73 -12.89
C HIS A 290 1.39 25.47 -12.71
N PRO A 291 1.47 26.82 -12.82
CA PRO A 291 2.73 27.56 -12.77
C PRO A 291 3.60 27.26 -11.55
N LEU A 292 2.99 27.07 -10.36
CA LEU A 292 3.69 26.71 -9.12
C LEU A 292 4.49 25.41 -9.24
N ILE A 293 4.01 24.45 -10.02
CA ILE A 293 4.63 23.13 -10.19
C ILE A 293 5.54 23.14 -11.42
N LYS A 294 5.03 23.65 -12.53
CA LYS A 294 5.71 23.70 -13.81
C LYS A 294 7.10 24.33 -13.73
N GLN A 295 7.26 25.41 -12.93
CA GLN A 295 8.54 26.11 -12.78
C GLN A 295 9.71 25.21 -12.38
N PHE A 296 9.46 24.15 -11.58
CA PHE A 296 10.49 23.18 -11.20
C PHE A 296 10.78 22.16 -12.29
N LEU A 297 9.73 21.73 -13.01
CA LEU A 297 9.81 20.61 -13.97
C LEU A 297 10.28 21.03 -15.36
N GLU A 298 10.08 22.30 -15.73
CA GLU A 298 10.40 22.79 -17.07
C GLU A 298 11.90 22.74 -17.36
N GLY A 299 12.26 21.98 -18.41
CA GLY A 299 13.65 21.67 -18.77
C GLY A 299 14.20 20.43 -18.08
N GLY A 300 13.47 19.84 -17.14
CA GLY A 300 13.82 18.59 -16.48
C GLY A 300 13.48 17.35 -17.30
N LYS A 301 13.85 16.19 -16.77
CA LYS A 301 13.61 14.87 -17.36
C LYS A 301 12.84 13.99 -16.40
N ARG A 302 11.72 13.43 -16.85
CA ARG A 302 11.00 12.39 -16.12
C ARG A 302 11.78 11.08 -16.17
N ILE A 303 12.06 10.49 -15.00
CA ILE A 303 12.90 9.27 -14.86
C ILE A 303 12.04 8.05 -14.61
N SER A 304 11.03 8.16 -13.75
CA SER A 304 10.20 7.02 -13.37
C SER A 304 8.74 7.43 -13.16
N TYR A 305 7.86 6.45 -13.20
CA TYR A 305 6.43 6.56 -12.99
C TYR A 305 5.93 5.36 -12.19
N GLY A 306 4.97 5.59 -11.32
CA GLY A 306 4.31 4.51 -10.62
C GLY A 306 2.97 4.92 -10.04
N ALA A 307 2.18 3.94 -9.66
CA ALA A 307 0.91 4.15 -8.99
C ALA A 307 0.63 3.05 -7.97
N ARG A 308 0.02 3.44 -6.84
CA ARG A 308 -0.37 2.49 -5.80
C ARG A 308 -1.56 3.03 -5.01
N ALA A 309 -2.51 2.16 -4.69
CA ALA A 309 -3.54 2.49 -3.72
C ALA A 309 -2.91 2.56 -2.31
N VAL A 310 -3.43 3.46 -1.49
CA VAL A 310 -3.08 3.63 -0.09
C VAL A 310 -4.33 3.55 0.78
N VAL A 311 -4.21 2.96 1.95
CA VAL A 311 -5.28 2.95 2.96
C VAL A 311 -5.41 4.33 3.59
N LYS A 312 -6.61 4.72 4.00
CA LYS A 312 -6.85 6.01 4.64
C LYS A 312 -7.97 6.01 5.70
N GLY A 313 -8.57 4.88 5.98
CA GLY A 313 -9.61 4.75 7.02
C GLY A 313 -9.09 5.00 8.44
N GLY A 314 -7.82 4.74 8.69
CA GLY A 314 -7.18 4.99 9.97
C GLY A 314 -7.80 4.20 11.12
N PHE A 315 -7.82 4.79 12.33
CA PHE A 315 -8.23 4.11 13.57
C PHE A 315 -9.61 3.44 13.49
N ASN A 316 -10.60 4.10 12.88
CA ASN A 316 -11.97 3.60 12.84
C ASN A 316 -12.15 2.38 11.91
N SER A 317 -11.24 2.19 10.96
CA SER A 317 -11.30 1.10 9.97
C SER A 317 -10.31 -0.03 10.24
N LEU A 318 -9.64 -0.03 11.41
CA LEU A 318 -8.74 -1.12 11.77
C LEU A 318 -9.55 -2.38 12.07
N PRO A 319 -9.26 -3.52 11.41
CA PRO A 319 -9.84 -4.79 11.75
C PRO A 319 -9.26 -5.32 13.08
N LYS A 320 -9.82 -6.39 13.61
CA LYS A 320 -9.15 -7.21 14.62
C LYS A 320 -7.82 -7.68 14.05
N LEU A 321 -6.73 -7.46 14.77
CA LEU A 321 -5.36 -7.64 14.26
C LEU A 321 -4.90 -9.11 14.27
N THR A 322 -5.55 -9.95 15.06
CA THR A 322 -5.13 -11.33 15.37
C THR A 322 -6.24 -12.33 15.01
N PHE A 323 -5.82 -13.50 14.61
CA PHE A 323 -6.67 -14.66 14.34
C PHE A 323 -5.87 -15.94 14.63
N PRO A 324 -6.51 -17.12 14.68
CA PRO A 324 -5.80 -18.37 14.95
C PRO A 324 -4.68 -18.64 13.93
N GLY A 325 -3.45 -18.73 14.40
CA GLY A 325 -2.24 -18.99 13.60
C GLY A 325 -1.63 -17.78 12.92
N GLY A 326 -2.14 -16.53 13.13
CA GLY A 326 -1.54 -15.38 12.46
C GLY A 326 -2.02 -14.00 12.88
N CYS A 327 -1.44 -13.00 12.22
CA CYS A 327 -1.72 -11.59 12.47
C CYS A 327 -1.67 -10.76 11.17
N LEU A 328 -2.42 -9.64 11.15
CA LEU A 328 -2.31 -8.58 10.15
C LEU A 328 -1.39 -7.46 10.67
N ILE A 329 -0.47 -6.98 9.83
CA ILE A 329 0.45 -5.89 10.17
C ILE A 329 0.56 -4.86 9.04
N GLY A 330 1.01 -3.66 9.35
CA GLY A 330 1.19 -2.59 8.40
C GLY A 330 -0.12 -2.16 7.71
N ASP A 331 -0.02 -1.80 6.45
CA ASP A 331 -1.16 -1.33 5.67
C ASP A 331 -2.12 -2.46 5.24
N ASP A 332 -1.77 -3.71 5.47
CA ASP A 332 -2.69 -4.83 5.34
C ASP A 332 -3.79 -4.78 6.43
N ALA A 333 -3.44 -4.30 7.62
CA ALA A 333 -4.38 -3.93 8.67
C ALA A 333 -4.94 -2.50 8.54
N GLY A 334 -4.27 -1.60 7.81
CA GLY A 334 -4.71 -0.22 7.63
C GLY A 334 -4.06 0.81 8.55
N PHE A 335 -2.81 0.63 8.97
CA PHE A 335 -2.13 1.48 9.95
C PHE A 335 -1.66 2.86 9.46
N LEU A 336 -1.88 3.23 8.20
CA LEU A 336 -1.51 4.56 7.70
C LEU A 336 -2.20 5.68 8.48
N ASN A 337 -1.45 6.70 8.92
CA ASN A 337 -2.01 7.91 9.52
C ASN A 337 -2.31 8.95 8.43
N PHE A 338 -3.57 9.02 8.01
CA PHE A 338 -4.02 9.92 6.96
C PHE A 338 -3.82 11.40 7.32
N ALA A 339 -4.04 11.79 8.57
CA ALA A 339 -3.84 13.17 9.03
C ALA A 339 -2.37 13.63 8.96
N LYS A 340 -1.41 12.70 9.08
CA LYS A 340 0.01 12.96 8.89
C LYS A 340 0.46 12.84 7.43
N ILE A 341 -0.35 12.20 6.57
CA ILE A 341 0.05 11.79 5.23
C ILE A 341 1.28 10.85 5.28
N LYS A 342 1.35 10.00 6.31
CA LYS A 342 2.48 9.10 6.57
C LYS A 342 2.01 7.75 7.09
N GLY A 343 2.59 6.68 6.55
CA GLY A 343 2.29 5.31 6.91
C GLY A 343 3.52 4.47 7.24
N SER A 344 4.72 4.88 6.80
CA SER A 344 5.90 4.02 6.93
C SER A 344 6.30 3.77 8.38
N HIS A 345 6.31 4.82 9.23
CA HIS A 345 6.64 4.69 10.67
C HIS A 345 5.58 3.89 11.44
N THR A 346 4.31 4.04 11.10
CA THR A 346 3.21 3.29 11.71
C THR A 346 3.23 1.82 11.29
N ALA A 347 3.52 1.55 10.00
CA ALA A 347 3.71 0.20 9.49
C ALA A 347 4.88 -0.51 10.18
N MET A 348 6.05 0.13 10.28
CA MET A 348 7.21 -0.40 11.01
C MET A 348 6.86 -0.70 12.47
N LYS A 349 6.20 0.25 13.18
CA LYS A 349 5.84 0.06 14.59
C LYS A 349 4.87 -1.09 14.79
N SER A 350 3.88 -1.25 13.90
CA SER A 350 2.95 -2.38 13.97
C SER A 350 3.67 -3.73 13.81
N GLY A 351 4.64 -3.80 12.89
CA GLY A 351 5.52 -4.96 12.71
C GLY A 351 6.34 -5.28 13.96
N MET A 352 6.96 -4.26 14.56
CA MET A 352 7.74 -4.42 15.81
C MET A 352 6.88 -4.95 16.95
N LEU A 353 5.70 -4.37 17.18
CA LEU A 353 4.79 -4.79 18.26
C LEU A 353 4.28 -6.22 18.05
N CYS A 354 4.01 -6.59 16.80
CA CYS A 354 3.64 -7.96 16.45
C CYS A 354 4.82 -8.91 16.66
N GLY A 355 6.02 -8.52 16.19
CA GLY A 355 7.24 -9.31 16.36
C GLY A 355 7.57 -9.58 17.82
N GLU A 356 7.43 -8.58 18.70
CA GLU A 356 7.57 -8.75 20.15
C GLU A 356 6.58 -9.77 20.72
N ALA A 357 5.29 -9.67 20.33
CA ALA A 357 4.26 -10.57 20.83
C ALA A 357 4.44 -12.02 20.34
N ILE A 358 4.85 -12.19 19.08
CA ILE A 358 5.15 -13.50 18.48
C ILE A 358 6.36 -14.13 19.17
N PHE A 359 7.44 -13.36 19.37
CA PHE A 359 8.62 -13.84 20.10
C PHE A 359 8.24 -14.31 21.51
N GLU A 360 7.48 -13.52 22.26
CA GLU A 360 7.05 -13.87 23.61
C GLU A 360 6.20 -15.16 23.63
N ALA A 361 5.32 -15.33 22.62
CA ALA A 361 4.51 -16.55 22.49
C ALA A 361 5.36 -17.81 22.24
N ILE A 362 6.36 -17.70 21.34
CA ILE A 362 7.27 -18.80 21.04
C ILE A 362 8.17 -19.11 22.24
N ALA A 363 8.76 -18.09 22.87
CA ALA A 363 9.64 -18.24 24.03
C ALA A 363 8.91 -18.87 25.23
N ALA A 364 7.62 -18.53 25.45
CA ALA A 364 6.79 -19.17 26.47
C ALA A 364 6.57 -20.67 26.21
N GLY A 365 6.37 -21.08 24.95
CA GLY A 365 6.28 -22.47 24.55
C GLY A 365 7.57 -23.24 24.79
N VAL A 366 8.73 -22.64 24.47
CA VAL A 366 10.06 -23.22 24.72
C VAL A 366 10.30 -23.42 26.24
N ALA A 367 9.96 -22.41 27.06
CA ALA A 367 10.13 -22.49 28.52
C ALA A 367 9.30 -23.62 29.19
N GLN A 368 8.24 -24.07 28.55
CA GLN A 368 7.41 -25.17 29.01
C GLN A 368 7.91 -26.54 28.52
N GLY A 369 9.10 -26.61 27.90
CA GLY A 369 9.74 -27.90 27.47
C GLY A 369 9.43 -28.29 26.03
N GLY A 370 8.82 -27.38 25.22
CA GLY A 370 8.73 -27.51 23.77
C GLY A 370 10.09 -27.25 23.12
N GLU A 371 10.52 -28.08 22.18
CA GLU A 371 11.68 -27.78 21.33
C GLU A 371 11.39 -26.52 20.49
N VAL A 372 12.45 -25.75 20.19
CA VAL A 372 12.44 -24.78 19.09
C VAL A 372 12.37 -25.58 17.79
N GLY A 373 11.21 -25.93 17.40
CA GLY A 373 10.89 -26.84 16.34
C GLY A 373 9.43 -27.23 16.51
N PHE A 374 8.73 -27.41 15.42
CA PHE A 374 7.30 -27.65 15.37
C PHE A 374 6.81 -28.52 16.53
N ALA A 375 6.33 -27.90 17.58
CA ALA A 375 5.43 -28.57 18.53
C ALA A 375 4.10 -28.75 17.79
N ARG A 376 3.98 -29.81 17.01
CA ARG A 376 2.66 -30.37 16.70
C ARG A 376 2.01 -30.71 18.02
N VAL A 377 0.85 -30.12 18.26
CA VAL A 377 -0.08 -30.65 19.24
C VAL A 377 -0.53 -32.00 18.71
N THR A 378 0.00 -33.08 19.27
CA THR A 378 -0.68 -34.36 19.24
C THR A 378 -1.86 -34.24 20.19
N GLU A 379 -3.03 -34.79 19.81
CA GLU A 379 -4.20 -34.90 20.70
C GLU A 379 -3.78 -35.32 22.11
N GLY A 380 -3.80 -34.39 23.07
CA GLY A 380 -3.58 -34.66 24.46
C GLY A 380 -2.71 -33.73 25.28
N ASP A 381 -1.83 -32.90 24.66
CA ASP A 381 -0.98 -31.94 25.39
C ASP A 381 -1.17 -30.54 24.87
N ASP A 382 -2.10 -29.82 25.49
CA ASP A 382 -2.45 -28.44 25.21
C ASP A 382 -1.36 -27.44 25.61
N VAL A 383 -0.46 -27.04 24.69
CA VAL A 383 0.31 -25.81 24.83
C VAL A 383 0.39 -25.12 23.49
N PHE A 384 -0.74 -24.64 23.01
CA PHE A 384 -0.78 -23.88 21.77
C PHE A 384 -1.52 -22.57 21.98
N ILE A 385 -0.79 -21.44 21.95
CA ILE A 385 -1.42 -20.12 21.86
C ILE A 385 -1.87 -19.95 20.42
N LYS A 386 -3.09 -20.40 20.10
CA LYS A 386 -3.64 -20.32 18.75
C LYS A 386 -3.72 -18.89 18.25
N GLU A 387 -4.05 -17.94 19.12
CA GLU A 387 -4.21 -16.54 18.79
C GLU A 387 -3.37 -15.65 19.72
N VAL A 388 -2.44 -14.89 19.14
CA VAL A 388 -1.49 -14.03 19.88
C VAL A 388 -2.11 -12.69 20.24
N THR A 389 -3.09 -12.70 21.14
CA THR A 389 -3.82 -11.50 21.62
C THR A 389 -2.91 -10.48 22.29
N ALA A 390 -1.73 -10.88 22.75
CA ALA A 390 -0.69 -9.99 23.29
C ALA A 390 -0.32 -8.88 22.29
N TYR A 391 -0.37 -9.14 20.98
CA TYR A 391 -0.16 -8.10 19.96
C TYR A 391 -1.19 -6.97 20.08
N THR A 392 -2.46 -7.30 20.20
CA THR A 392 -3.52 -6.30 20.40
C THR A 392 -3.30 -5.50 21.69
N GLN A 393 -2.87 -6.15 22.78
CA GLN A 393 -2.57 -5.45 24.04
C GLN A 393 -1.38 -4.50 23.90
N LYS A 394 -0.29 -4.94 23.23
CA LYS A 394 0.87 -4.08 22.94
C LYS A 394 0.49 -2.88 22.08
N TYR A 395 -0.33 -3.09 21.04
CA TYR A 395 -0.87 -2.00 20.23
C TYR A 395 -1.66 -1.00 21.08
N GLN A 396 -2.59 -1.45 21.92
CA GLN A 396 -3.41 -0.58 22.79
C GLN A 396 -2.58 0.28 23.74
N ASN A 397 -1.42 -0.20 24.18
CA ASN A 397 -0.52 0.49 25.10
C ASN A 397 0.59 1.29 24.40
N SER A 398 0.56 1.37 23.06
CA SER A 398 1.61 2.01 22.27
C SER A 398 1.25 3.44 21.83
N TRP A 399 2.28 4.21 21.48
CA TRP A 399 2.11 5.51 20.83
C TRP A 399 1.40 5.40 19.46
N LEU A 400 1.48 4.24 18.80
CA LEU A 400 0.81 4.00 17.54
C LEU A 400 -0.71 4.11 17.67
N LYS A 401 -1.27 3.49 18.70
CA LYS A 401 -2.70 3.61 19.03
C LYS A 401 -3.10 5.03 19.35
N GLU A 402 -2.30 5.72 20.17
CA GLU A 402 -2.56 7.11 20.55
C GLU A 402 -2.56 8.03 19.34
N GLU A 403 -1.57 7.88 18.45
CA GLU A 403 -1.44 8.68 17.24
C GLU A 403 -2.65 8.50 16.31
N LEU A 404 -3.03 7.26 16.02
CA LEU A 404 -4.18 6.97 15.16
C LEU A 404 -5.51 7.41 15.80
N TYR A 405 -5.68 7.18 17.09
CA TYR A 405 -6.88 7.62 17.81
C TYR A 405 -7.05 9.13 17.79
N ASN A 406 -5.95 9.86 17.98
CA ASN A 406 -5.94 11.32 17.91
C ASN A 406 -6.28 11.87 16.52
N SER A 407 -6.15 11.06 15.48
CA SER A 407 -6.43 11.43 14.08
C SER A 407 -7.76 10.85 13.54
N ARG A 408 -8.54 10.14 14.37
CA ARG A 408 -9.70 9.34 13.95
C ARG A 408 -10.80 10.10 13.21
N ASN A 409 -10.93 11.40 13.48
CA ASN A 409 -11.95 12.26 12.87
C ASN A 409 -11.48 12.92 11.57
N PHE A 410 -10.19 12.87 11.24
CA PHE A 410 -9.62 13.66 10.15
C PHE A 410 -10.23 13.30 8.78
N GLY A 411 -10.22 12.03 8.42
CA GLY A 411 -10.81 11.52 7.17
C GLY A 411 -12.33 11.73 7.11
N PRO A 412 -13.10 11.25 8.09
CA PRO A 412 -14.55 11.42 8.12
C PRO A 412 -15.01 12.88 8.06
N ALA A 413 -14.30 13.81 8.69
CA ALA A 413 -14.62 15.24 8.61
C ALA A 413 -14.42 15.80 7.20
N MET A 414 -13.33 15.41 6.52
CA MET A 414 -13.07 15.83 5.14
C MET A 414 -14.14 15.30 4.18
N HIS A 415 -14.55 14.03 4.32
CA HIS A 415 -15.58 13.42 3.47
C HIS A 415 -16.96 14.03 3.68
N LYS A 416 -17.36 14.22 4.95
CA LYS A 416 -18.72 14.72 5.27
C LYS A 416 -18.90 16.21 4.99
N PHE A 417 -17.88 17.01 5.24
CA PHE A 417 -17.99 18.47 5.24
C PHE A 417 -17.16 19.14 4.14
N GLY A 418 -16.42 18.36 3.34
CA GLY A 418 -15.56 18.86 2.28
C GLY A 418 -14.32 19.62 2.78
N THR A 419 -13.52 20.13 1.84
CA THR A 419 -12.20 20.69 2.12
C THR A 419 -12.24 21.89 3.09
N TRP A 420 -13.19 22.80 2.96
CA TRP A 420 -13.20 24.03 3.74
C TRP A 420 -13.76 23.85 5.15
N ILE A 421 -14.95 23.26 5.29
CA ILE A 421 -15.58 23.04 6.60
C ILE A 421 -14.86 21.90 7.32
N GLY A 422 -14.59 20.80 6.64
CA GLY A 422 -13.84 19.67 7.18
C GLY A 422 -12.41 20.05 7.57
N GLY A 423 -11.75 20.90 6.76
CA GLY A 423 -10.44 21.46 7.09
C GLY A 423 -10.47 22.34 8.35
N GLY A 424 -11.49 23.21 8.49
CA GLY A 424 -11.70 23.99 9.70
C GLY A 424 -11.97 23.15 10.94
N PHE A 425 -12.80 22.11 10.81
CA PHE A 425 -13.03 21.11 11.86
C PHE A 425 -11.71 20.44 12.28
N ASN A 426 -10.94 19.96 11.34
CA ASN A 426 -9.67 19.31 11.58
C ASN A 426 -8.62 20.25 12.19
N PHE A 427 -8.63 21.53 11.78
CA PHE A 427 -7.77 22.54 12.43
C PHE A 427 -8.09 22.65 13.92
N ILE A 428 -9.36 22.74 14.30
CA ILE A 428 -9.79 22.80 15.70
C ILE A 428 -9.40 21.52 16.44
N ASP A 429 -9.74 20.37 15.87
CA ASP A 429 -9.45 19.04 16.48
C ASP A 429 -7.96 18.81 16.70
N GLN A 430 -7.11 19.23 15.74
CA GLN A 430 -5.68 18.93 15.82
C GLN A 430 -4.85 20.00 16.52
N ASN A 431 -5.28 21.28 16.50
CA ASN A 431 -4.47 22.40 16.96
C ASN A 431 -5.00 23.07 18.24
N VAL A 432 -6.31 23.01 18.50
CA VAL A 432 -6.93 23.75 19.62
C VAL A 432 -7.31 22.80 20.76
N PHE A 433 -8.21 21.86 20.51
CA PHE A 433 -8.61 20.83 21.47
C PHE A 433 -9.14 19.59 20.76
N ARG A 434 -8.92 18.42 21.37
CA ARG A 434 -9.42 17.15 20.85
C ARG A 434 -10.94 17.05 20.98
N ILE A 435 -11.60 16.80 19.87
CA ILE A 435 -13.06 16.61 19.84
C ILE A 435 -13.40 15.26 20.49
N PRO A 436 -14.28 15.23 21.50
CA PRO A 436 -14.49 14.02 22.31
C PRO A 436 -15.29 12.91 21.61
N PHE A 437 -16.05 13.22 20.58
CA PHE A 437 -16.84 12.25 19.83
C PHE A 437 -16.08 11.74 18.59
N THR A 438 -16.53 10.61 18.05
CA THR A 438 -15.99 9.99 16.84
C THR A 438 -16.97 10.21 15.68
N LEU A 439 -16.45 10.68 14.55
CA LEU A 439 -17.17 10.71 13.28
C LEU A 439 -16.92 9.37 12.57
N HIS A 440 -17.96 8.81 12.00
CA HIS A 440 -17.91 7.57 11.23
C HIS A 440 -18.15 7.84 9.75
N ASP A 441 -17.49 7.08 8.88
CA ASP A 441 -17.69 7.09 7.44
C ASP A 441 -18.05 5.68 6.96
N LEU A 442 -19.34 5.47 6.72
CA LEU A 442 -19.93 4.14 6.53
C LEU A 442 -20.19 3.76 5.06
N VAL A 443 -19.82 4.62 4.11
CA VAL A 443 -20.05 4.35 2.69
C VAL A 443 -18.77 3.84 2.04
N PRO A 444 -18.69 2.56 1.66
CA PRO A 444 -17.51 2.03 0.96
C PRO A 444 -17.25 2.75 -0.36
N ASP A 445 -15.99 2.92 -0.72
CA ASP A 445 -15.53 3.69 -1.89
C ASP A 445 -16.16 3.23 -3.21
N PHE A 446 -16.38 1.93 -3.42
CA PHE A 446 -16.99 1.40 -4.64
C PHE A 446 -18.46 1.80 -4.82
N LYS A 447 -19.16 2.12 -3.72
CA LYS A 447 -20.57 2.56 -3.75
C LYS A 447 -20.75 4.06 -4.01
N ALA A 448 -19.68 4.82 -4.02
CA ALA A 448 -19.74 6.28 -4.17
C ALA A 448 -20.10 6.73 -5.60
N LEU A 449 -19.76 5.93 -6.64
CA LEU A 449 -19.96 6.34 -8.03
C LEU A 449 -21.42 6.57 -8.38
N LYS A 450 -21.71 7.77 -8.86
CA LYS A 450 -22.98 8.11 -9.51
C LYS A 450 -23.01 7.58 -10.94
N THR A 451 -24.21 7.35 -11.47
CA THR A 451 -24.37 6.98 -12.90
C THR A 451 -24.01 8.16 -13.81
N VAL A 452 -23.66 7.88 -15.06
CA VAL A 452 -23.31 8.93 -16.04
C VAL A 452 -24.43 9.96 -16.25
N ASP A 453 -25.71 9.52 -16.17
CA ASP A 453 -26.86 10.39 -16.30
C ASP A 453 -27.10 11.31 -15.07
N ALA A 454 -26.52 10.97 -13.93
CA ALA A 454 -26.64 11.75 -12.70
C ALA A 454 -25.54 12.80 -12.54
N VAL A 455 -24.59 12.87 -13.49
CA VAL A 455 -23.42 13.76 -13.43
C VAL A 455 -23.44 14.72 -14.61
N ASN A 456 -23.50 16.03 -14.31
CA ASN A 456 -23.57 17.08 -15.34
C ASN A 456 -22.19 17.60 -15.79
N PHE A 457 -21.14 17.31 -15.03
CA PHE A 457 -19.79 17.81 -15.32
C PHE A 457 -18.86 16.70 -15.79
N LYS A 458 -18.29 16.87 -16.96
CA LYS A 458 -17.25 16.00 -17.51
C LYS A 458 -15.96 16.79 -17.63
N PRO A 459 -14.88 16.41 -16.91
CA PRO A 459 -13.61 17.09 -17.01
C PRO A 459 -13.06 17.07 -18.45
N ASN A 460 -12.41 18.16 -18.84
CA ASN A 460 -11.69 18.22 -20.11
C ASN A 460 -10.23 17.79 -19.90
N TYR A 461 -9.80 16.78 -20.64
CA TYR A 461 -8.44 16.26 -20.57
C TYR A 461 -7.70 16.57 -21.88
N PRO A 462 -6.84 17.60 -21.91
CA PRO A 462 -6.07 17.93 -23.08
C PRO A 462 -5.08 16.82 -23.44
N LYS A 463 -4.78 16.71 -24.74
CA LYS A 463 -3.76 15.76 -25.21
C LYS A 463 -2.39 16.12 -24.61
N PRO A 464 -1.66 15.16 -24.04
CA PRO A 464 -0.31 15.40 -23.51
C PRO A 464 0.66 15.95 -24.55
N ASP A 465 1.59 16.81 -24.10
CA ASP A 465 2.57 17.49 -24.96
C ASP A 465 3.88 16.72 -25.17
N GLY A 466 4.08 15.61 -24.43
CA GLY A 466 5.29 14.79 -24.46
C GLY A 466 6.52 15.44 -23.83
N LYS A 467 6.38 16.57 -23.15
CA LYS A 467 7.47 17.33 -22.51
C LYS A 467 7.24 17.49 -21.01
N LEU A 468 6.12 18.08 -20.64
CA LEU A 468 5.67 18.24 -19.25
C LEU A 468 4.59 17.22 -18.91
N THR A 469 3.72 16.94 -19.85
CA THR A 469 2.61 16.00 -19.74
C THR A 469 2.81 14.82 -20.69
N PHE A 470 2.41 13.63 -20.27
CA PHE A 470 2.69 12.38 -20.99
C PHE A 470 1.44 11.51 -21.08
N ASP A 471 1.39 10.67 -22.09
CA ASP A 471 0.37 9.64 -22.18
C ASP A 471 0.60 8.49 -21.17
N ARG A 472 -0.45 7.72 -20.94
CA ARG A 472 -0.45 6.66 -19.94
C ARG A 472 0.49 5.52 -20.29
N LEU A 473 0.56 5.07 -21.54
CA LEU A 473 1.37 3.93 -21.95
C LEU A 473 2.87 4.23 -21.86
N SER A 474 3.30 5.43 -22.31
CA SER A 474 4.68 5.89 -22.15
C SER A 474 5.07 6.04 -20.66
N SER A 475 4.09 6.28 -19.80
CA SER A 475 4.31 6.32 -18.34
C SER A 475 4.48 4.91 -17.77
N VAL A 476 3.67 3.95 -18.17
CA VAL A 476 3.81 2.54 -17.77
C VAL A 476 5.17 1.98 -18.20
N PHE A 477 5.64 2.33 -19.39
CA PHE A 477 6.95 1.89 -19.88
C PHE A 477 8.10 2.21 -18.89
N ILE A 478 8.10 3.41 -18.29
CA ILE A 478 9.14 3.79 -17.32
C ILE A 478 8.84 3.36 -15.87
N SER A 479 7.80 2.57 -15.64
CA SER A 479 7.59 1.86 -14.37
C SER A 479 8.41 0.58 -14.29
N ASN A 480 9.05 0.18 -15.41
CA ASN A 480 9.76 -1.08 -15.58
C ASN A 480 8.91 -2.30 -15.21
N THR A 481 7.60 -2.19 -15.49
CA THR A 481 6.68 -3.31 -15.24
C THR A 481 6.92 -4.41 -16.27
N VAL A 482 7.20 -5.61 -15.79
CA VAL A 482 7.42 -6.81 -16.62
C VAL A 482 6.62 -7.96 -16.01
N HIS A 483 5.85 -8.66 -16.83
CA HIS A 483 5.15 -9.90 -16.45
C HIS A 483 5.48 -10.99 -17.48
N GLU A 484 5.45 -12.24 -17.03
CA GLU A 484 5.43 -13.36 -17.96
C GLU A 484 4.21 -13.21 -18.90
N GLU A 485 4.44 -13.17 -20.21
CA GLU A 485 3.36 -12.94 -21.16
C GLU A 485 2.40 -14.12 -21.25
N ASN A 486 2.92 -15.34 -21.12
CA ASN A 486 2.15 -16.57 -21.20
C ASN A 486 1.71 -17.07 -19.83
N GLN A 487 1.09 -16.21 -19.01
CA GLN A 487 0.47 -16.60 -17.75
C GLN A 487 -1.03 -16.26 -17.74
N PRO A 488 -1.85 -16.94 -16.92
CA PRO A 488 -3.24 -16.56 -16.72
C PRO A 488 -3.35 -15.13 -16.17
N SER A 489 -4.36 -14.39 -16.63
CA SER A 489 -4.60 -13.05 -16.08
C SER A 489 -4.79 -13.11 -14.56
N HIS A 490 -4.02 -12.30 -13.82
CA HIS A 490 -4.16 -12.11 -12.38
C HIS A 490 -5.31 -11.17 -12.00
N LEU A 491 -6.03 -10.64 -13.00
CA LEU A 491 -7.20 -9.78 -12.85
C LEU A 491 -8.43 -10.62 -13.17
N LYS A 492 -9.03 -11.20 -12.13
CA LYS A 492 -10.13 -12.15 -12.27
C LYS A 492 -11.46 -11.41 -12.32
N LEU A 493 -12.31 -11.79 -13.27
CA LEU A 493 -13.71 -11.35 -13.33
C LEU A 493 -14.59 -12.40 -12.70
N ALA A 494 -15.51 -11.99 -11.83
CA ALA A 494 -16.54 -12.88 -11.31
C ALA A 494 -17.54 -13.24 -12.43
N ASP A 495 -17.86 -12.26 -13.29
CA ASP A 495 -18.70 -12.43 -14.48
C ASP A 495 -18.14 -11.56 -15.63
N ALA A 496 -17.74 -12.19 -16.72
CA ALA A 496 -17.17 -11.54 -17.90
C ALA A 496 -18.15 -10.61 -18.64
N SER A 497 -19.45 -10.75 -18.42
CA SER A 497 -20.49 -9.94 -19.09
C SER A 497 -20.72 -8.59 -18.39
N ILE A 498 -20.44 -8.46 -17.10
CA ILE A 498 -20.72 -7.26 -16.29
C ILE A 498 -20.09 -5.98 -16.85
N PRO A 499 -18.82 -5.95 -17.27
CA PRO A 499 -18.20 -4.73 -17.75
C PRO A 499 -18.95 -4.08 -18.92
N VAL A 500 -19.41 -4.89 -19.89
CA VAL A 500 -20.11 -4.41 -21.08
C VAL A 500 -21.61 -4.21 -20.83
N ASN A 501 -22.26 -5.16 -20.15
CA ASN A 501 -23.72 -5.17 -20.02
C ASN A 501 -24.23 -4.34 -18.83
N VAL A 502 -23.39 -4.11 -17.80
CA VAL A 502 -23.78 -3.41 -16.58
C VAL A 502 -22.98 -2.12 -16.38
N ASN A 503 -21.64 -2.22 -16.33
CA ASN A 503 -20.80 -1.08 -15.99
C ASN A 503 -20.76 -0.03 -17.10
N LEU A 504 -20.65 -0.45 -18.36
CA LEU A 504 -20.57 0.45 -19.51
C LEU A 504 -21.82 1.34 -19.64
N PRO A 505 -23.07 0.84 -19.63
CA PRO A 505 -24.24 1.69 -19.71
C PRO A 505 -24.47 2.57 -18.47
N LYS A 506 -24.06 2.14 -17.28
CA LYS A 506 -24.31 2.88 -16.03
C LYS A 506 -23.23 3.90 -15.71
N TRP A 507 -21.96 3.55 -15.92
CA TRP A 507 -20.80 4.33 -15.47
C TRP A 507 -19.76 4.58 -16.57
N ASP A 508 -20.08 4.27 -17.83
CA ASP A 508 -19.16 4.36 -18.98
C ASP A 508 -17.88 3.54 -18.75
N GLU A 509 -18.02 2.32 -18.21
CA GLU A 509 -16.96 1.42 -17.73
C GLU A 509 -15.77 2.18 -17.09
N PRO A 510 -15.86 2.49 -15.80
CA PRO A 510 -14.92 3.42 -15.16
C PRO A 510 -13.49 2.85 -15.02
N ALA A 511 -13.30 1.53 -15.21
CA ALA A 511 -11.99 0.91 -15.18
C ALA A 511 -11.04 1.48 -16.24
N GLN A 512 -11.57 1.96 -17.36
CA GLN A 512 -10.81 2.65 -18.40
C GLN A 512 -10.11 3.93 -17.87
N ARG A 513 -10.65 4.55 -16.82
CA ARG A 513 -10.18 5.82 -16.25
C ARG A 513 -9.49 5.68 -14.91
N TYR A 514 -10.05 4.89 -13.97
CA TYR A 514 -9.41 4.74 -12.67
C TYR A 514 -8.12 3.91 -12.73
N CYS A 515 -7.94 3.06 -13.75
CA CYS A 515 -6.70 2.31 -13.91
C CYS A 515 -5.57 3.24 -14.38
N PRO A 516 -4.49 3.41 -13.58
CA PRO A 516 -3.39 4.30 -13.94
C PRO A 516 -2.44 3.70 -14.99
N ALA A 517 -2.66 2.45 -15.38
CA ALA A 517 -1.73 1.68 -16.20
C ALA A 517 -2.30 1.24 -17.57
N GLY A 518 -3.54 1.61 -17.93
CA GLY A 518 -4.10 1.24 -19.22
C GLY A 518 -4.38 -0.25 -19.37
N VAL A 519 -4.77 -0.89 -18.28
CA VAL A 519 -5.07 -2.32 -18.28
C VAL A 519 -6.42 -2.62 -18.91
N TYR A 520 -7.40 -1.74 -18.75
CA TYR A 520 -8.78 -1.97 -19.16
C TYR A 520 -9.21 -1.08 -20.31
N GLU A 521 -9.83 -1.69 -21.32
CA GLU A 521 -10.33 -1.01 -22.51
C GLU A 521 -11.67 -1.63 -22.95
N ILE A 522 -12.57 -0.78 -23.45
CA ILE A 522 -13.71 -1.22 -24.24
C ILE A 522 -13.31 -1.13 -25.72
N VAL A 523 -13.26 -2.27 -26.37
CA VAL A 523 -12.94 -2.39 -27.79
C VAL A 523 -14.23 -2.61 -28.57
N GLU A 524 -14.43 -1.84 -29.63
CA GLU A 524 -15.53 -2.04 -30.58
C GLU A 524 -15.07 -2.99 -31.69
N GLU A 525 -15.76 -4.08 -31.83
CA GLU A 525 -15.50 -5.10 -32.86
C GLU A 525 -16.09 -4.69 -34.21
N ASN A 526 -15.67 -5.37 -35.29
CA ASN A 526 -16.10 -5.04 -36.65
C ASN A 526 -17.62 -5.20 -36.89
N ASP A 527 -18.31 -5.98 -36.07
CA ASP A 527 -19.76 -6.18 -36.09
C ASP A 527 -20.54 -5.17 -35.23
N GLY A 528 -19.85 -4.19 -34.64
CA GLY A 528 -20.43 -3.19 -33.74
C GLY A 528 -20.64 -3.69 -32.31
N SER A 529 -20.31 -4.94 -32.01
CA SER A 529 -20.33 -5.44 -30.62
C SER A 529 -19.17 -4.83 -29.82
N LYS A 530 -19.31 -4.82 -28.47
CA LYS A 530 -18.28 -4.30 -27.57
C LYS A 530 -17.70 -5.41 -26.72
N ARG A 531 -16.39 -5.38 -26.56
CA ARG A 531 -15.64 -6.33 -25.75
C ARG A 531 -14.82 -5.60 -24.69
N PHE A 532 -14.80 -6.14 -23.48
CA PHE A 532 -13.91 -5.68 -22.42
C PHE A 532 -12.56 -6.39 -22.55
N GLN A 533 -11.52 -5.62 -22.80
CA GLN A 533 -10.15 -6.12 -22.94
C GLN A 533 -9.35 -5.85 -21.67
N ILE A 534 -8.58 -6.84 -21.23
CA ILE A 534 -7.68 -6.77 -20.08
C ILE A 534 -6.24 -6.95 -20.58
N ASN A 535 -5.47 -5.87 -20.55
CA ASN A 535 -4.04 -5.84 -20.89
C ASN A 535 -3.23 -6.07 -19.61
N ALA A 536 -3.26 -7.29 -19.08
CA ALA A 536 -2.71 -7.62 -17.76
C ALA A 536 -1.20 -7.33 -17.65
N ALA A 537 -0.44 -7.40 -18.75
CA ALA A 537 0.98 -7.09 -18.81
C ALA A 537 1.32 -5.63 -18.39
N ASN A 538 0.37 -4.70 -18.55
CA ASN A 538 0.54 -3.30 -18.15
C ASN A 538 0.35 -3.07 -16.64
N CYS A 539 -0.10 -4.08 -15.88
CA CYS A 539 -0.50 -3.90 -14.50
C CYS A 539 0.69 -3.52 -13.60
N VAL A 540 0.59 -2.40 -12.88
CA VAL A 540 1.57 -1.92 -11.90
C VAL A 540 1.20 -2.33 -10.47
N HIS A 541 0.33 -3.29 -10.29
CA HIS A 541 -0.10 -3.84 -8.99
C HIS A 541 -0.71 -2.79 -8.02
N CYS A 542 -1.34 -1.74 -8.53
CA CYS A 542 -1.91 -0.67 -7.71
C CYS A 542 -3.18 -1.09 -6.95
N LYS A 543 -3.86 -2.15 -7.38
CA LYS A 543 -5.10 -2.72 -6.80
C LYS A 543 -6.33 -1.79 -6.83
N THR A 544 -6.28 -0.68 -7.54
CA THR A 544 -7.42 0.26 -7.64
C THR A 544 -8.68 -0.40 -8.19
N CYS A 545 -8.54 -1.33 -9.12
CA CYS A 545 -9.66 -2.06 -9.71
C CYS A 545 -10.40 -2.96 -8.69
N ASP A 546 -9.68 -3.65 -7.83
CA ASP A 546 -10.25 -4.47 -6.73
C ASP A 546 -10.98 -3.61 -5.66
N ILE A 547 -10.64 -2.31 -5.60
CA ILE A 547 -11.23 -1.37 -4.64
C ILE A 547 -12.42 -0.62 -5.26
N LYS A 548 -12.25 -0.05 -6.46
CA LYS A 548 -13.14 0.98 -7.02
C LYS A 548 -14.19 0.43 -7.99
N ASP A 549 -14.07 -0.80 -8.46
CA ASP A 549 -15.08 -1.36 -9.36
C ASP A 549 -16.48 -1.32 -8.71
N PRO A 550 -17.45 -0.58 -9.29
CA PRO A 550 -18.75 -0.38 -8.67
C PRO A 550 -19.57 -1.66 -8.53
N SER A 551 -19.32 -2.65 -9.38
CA SER A 551 -19.94 -3.98 -9.31
C SER A 551 -19.16 -5.00 -8.49
N GLN A 552 -17.96 -4.63 -8.00
CA GLN A 552 -17.02 -5.53 -7.30
C GLN A 552 -16.74 -6.83 -8.09
N ASN A 553 -16.74 -6.71 -9.40
CA ASN A 553 -16.55 -7.82 -10.33
C ASN A 553 -15.08 -8.19 -10.56
N ILE A 554 -14.16 -7.22 -10.32
CA ILE A 554 -12.73 -7.41 -10.55
C ILE A 554 -12.05 -7.77 -9.23
N THR A 555 -11.39 -8.94 -9.21
CA THR A 555 -10.54 -9.36 -8.09
C THR A 555 -9.09 -9.42 -8.55
N TRP A 556 -8.20 -8.69 -7.85
CA TRP A 556 -6.77 -8.78 -8.05
C TRP A 556 -6.21 -9.95 -7.24
N VAL A 557 -5.46 -10.85 -7.89
CA VAL A 557 -4.66 -11.90 -7.25
C VAL A 557 -3.19 -11.74 -7.65
N THR A 558 -2.27 -12.43 -6.98
CA THR A 558 -0.85 -12.35 -7.39
C THR A 558 -0.64 -13.00 -8.75
N PRO A 559 0.11 -12.36 -9.67
CA PRO A 559 0.70 -13.05 -10.82
C PRO A 559 1.85 -13.95 -10.39
N GLU A 560 2.52 -14.60 -11.33
CA GLU A 560 3.79 -15.29 -11.07
C GLU A 560 4.77 -14.39 -10.32
N GLY A 561 5.53 -14.99 -9.42
CA GLY A 561 6.54 -14.30 -8.65
C GLY A 561 7.67 -13.74 -9.53
N GLY A 562 8.31 -12.66 -9.06
CA GLY A 562 9.38 -11.96 -9.77
C GLY A 562 8.91 -10.96 -10.82
N GLY A 563 7.60 -10.98 -11.20
CA GLY A 563 7.01 -10.03 -12.13
C GLY A 563 6.45 -8.77 -11.45
N GLY A 564 6.02 -7.82 -12.29
CA GLY A 564 5.46 -6.55 -11.87
C GLY A 564 6.39 -5.36 -12.04
N PRO A 565 6.10 -4.20 -11.42
CA PRO A 565 6.93 -3.03 -11.53
C PRO A 565 8.28 -3.21 -10.81
N ASN A 566 9.31 -2.55 -11.34
CA ASN A 566 10.60 -2.42 -10.65
C ASN A 566 10.95 -0.93 -10.58
N TYR A 567 10.67 -0.34 -9.43
CA TYR A 567 10.80 1.09 -9.22
C TYR A 567 12.21 1.45 -8.76
N PRO A 568 13.02 2.14 -9.60
CA PRO A 568 14.29 2.67 -9.18
C PRO A 568 14.06 3.95 -8.35
N ASN A 569 14.58 4.00 -7.16
CA ASN A 569 14.64 5.22 -6.33
C ASN A 569 13.27 5.90 -6.06
N MET A 570 12.19 5.10 -5.91
CA MET A 570 10.81 5.61 -5.75
C MET A 570 10.27 5.39 -4.32
#